data_99e683173d8d689a1a3fc2cddc16a220
#
_entry.id   99e683173d8d689a1a3fc2cddc16a220
#
_cell.length_a   1.000
_cell.length_b   1.000
_cell.length_c   1.000
_cell.angle_alpha   90.00
_cell.angle_beta   90.00
_cell.angle_gamma   90.00
#
_symmetry.space_group_name_H-M   'P 1'
#
loop_
_entity.id
_entity.type
_entity.pdbx_description
1 polymer ?
#
loop_
_entity_poly.entity_id
_entity_poly.type
_entity_poly.pdbx_seq_one_letter_code
_entity_poly.pdbx_strand_id
1 'polypeptide(L)'
;MLTLSRFNIESGLRRSLPIEDGFMKFVDLDRCYSVSRVSVSNDKELVLYTLHLSAYTSDGTIATEQLTMLINDMQAEYEKGNYCIAGGDFNKDLLVDSGKIFGIDGADYTWAQPVDPTLFDGTNLSMVAPFNEEKPIPSCRNADGPYNDKQFVLTVDGFIVSDNVTVSGSDVYDLGFKYSDHNPVYMTFKLNG
;
A
#
# COMPACT_ATOMS: atom_id res chain seq x y z
N MET A 1 -0.98 7.35 11.41
CA MET A 1 -0.62 5.93 11.19
C MET A 1 -0.14 5.33 12.51
N LEU A 2 -0.36 4.04 12.75
CA LEU A 2 0.05 3.33 13.95
C LEU A 2 0.60 1.96 13.55
N THR A 3 1.78 1.62 14.07
CA THR A 3 2.35 0.27 13.92
C THR A 3 2.29 -0.42 15.27
N LEU A 4 1.70 -1.63 15.31
CA LEU A 4 1.69 -2.51 16.48
C LEU A 4 2.49 -3.77 16.16
N SER A 5 3.32 -4.21 17.08
CA SER A 5 4.17 -5.39 16.91
C SER A 5 4.20 -6.24 18.17
N ARG A 6 4.32 -7.57 18.00
CA ARG A 6 4.66 -8.50 19.08
C ARG A 6 6.17 -8.58 19.29
N PHE A 7 6.95 -8.11 18.33
CA PHE A 7 8.41 -8.03 18.42
C PHE A 7 8.81 -6.64 18.89
N ASN A 8 9.97 -6.53 19.51
CA ASN A 8 10.50 -5.23 19.93
C ASN A 8 10.76 -4.36 18.69
N ILE A 9 10.24 -3.13 18.68
CA ILE A 9 10.57 -2.13 17.69
C ILE A 9 11.74 -1.32 18.25
N GLU A 10 12.93 -1.51 17.68
CA GLU A 10 14.17 -0.89 18.15
C GLU A 10 14.19 0.61 17.89
N SER A 11 13.62 1.03 16.76
CA SER A 11 13.53 2.44 16.40
C SER A 11 12.35 2.72 15.49
N GLY A 12 11.86 3.97 15.50
CA GLY A 12 10.81 4.46 14.65
C GLY A 12 11.16 5.82 14.06
N LEU A 13 10.82 6.03 12.80
CA LEU A 13 11.02 7.29 12.09
C LEU A 13 9.76 7.64 11.29
N ARG A 14 9.44 8.92 11.22
CA ARG A 14 8.44 9.47 10.30
C ARG A 14 9.15 10.18 9.15
N ARG A 15 8.79 9.85 7.92
CA ARG A 15 9.25 10.54 6.72
C ARG A 15 8.10 11.28 6.06
N SER A 16 8.27 12.59 5.87
CA SER A 16 7.31 13.38 5.10
C SER A 16 7.40 13.03 3.62
N LEU A 17 6.27 12.95 2.99
CA LEU A 17 6.14 12.72 1.55
C LEU A 17 5.99 14.05 0.81
N PRO A 18 6.34 14.12 -0.49
CA PRO A 18 6.01 15.26 -1.34
C PRO A 18 4.50 15.53 -1.30
N ILE A 19 4.12 16.79 -1.35
CA ILE A 19 2.74 17.26 -1.43
C ILE A 19 2.65 18.29 -2.55
N GLU A 20 1.46 18.48 -3.11
CA GLU A 20 1.25 19.52 -4.13
C GLU A 20 1.58 20.91 -3.58
N ASP A 21 2.19 21.74 -4.44
CA ASP A 21 2.39 23.15 -4.19
C ASP A 21 1.15 23.97 -4.59
N GLY A 22 0.92 25.10 -3.90
CA GLY A 22 -0.15 26.03 -4.24
C GLY A 22 -1.36 25.96 -3.33
N PHE A 23 -2.54 26.34 -3.85
CA PHE A 23 -3.77 26.45 -3.07
C PHE A 23 -4.27 25.07 -2.54
N MET A 24 -4.03 24.01 -3.29
CA MET A 24 -4.39 22.65 -2.89
C MET A 24 -3.68 22.18 -1.61
N LYS A 25 -2.51 22.74 -1.30
CA LYS A 25 -1.78 22.50 -0.05
C LYS A 25 -2.61 22.80 1.21
N PHE A 26 -3.60 23.67 1.12
CA PHE A 26 -4.48 24.01 2.26
C PHE A 26 -5.62 23.02 2.43
N VAL A 27 -5.85 22.16 1.45
CA VAL A 27 -6.98 21.21 1.41
C VAL A 27 -6.48 19.77 1.54
N ASP A 28 -5.28 19.47 1.05
CA ASP A 28 -4.67 18.13 1.18
C ASP A 28 -3.97 17.96 2.53
N LEU A 29 -3.95 16.72 2.99
CA LEU A 29 -3.30 16.35 4.26
C LEU A 29 -1.79 16.16 4.05
N ASP A 30 -1.01 16.59 5.04
CA ASP A 30 0.43 16.27 5.11
C ASP A 30 0.61 14.75 5.12
N ARG A 31 1.09 14.18 4.01
CA ARG A 31 1.33 12.76 3.87
C ARG A 31 2.71 12.38 4.40
N CYS A 32 2.79 11.18 4.92
CA CYS A 32 4.04 10.61 5.39
C CYS A 32 3.98 9.08 5.35
N TYR A 33 5.13 8.43 5.48
CA TYR A 33 5.19 7.03 5.92
C TYR A 33 5.99 6.93 7.22
N SER A 34 5.70 5.91 8.00
CA SER A 34 6.50 5.55 9.17
C SER A 34 7.42 4.39 8.83
N VAL A 35 8.62 4.42 9.39
CA VAL A 35 9.60 3.33 9.31
C VAL A 35 9.79 2.76 10.69
N SER A 36 9.58 1.47 10.87
CA SER A 36 9.81 0.75 12.13
C SER A 36 10.82 -0.35 11.90
N ARG A 37 11.82 -0.48 12.79
CA ARG A 37 12.90 -1.45 12.66
C ARG A 37 12.79 -2.52 13.73
N VAL A 38 12.88 -3.77 13.31
CA VAL A 38 12.86 -4.95 14.17
C VAL A 38 14.12 -5.76 13.88
N SER A 39 14.94 -5.97 14.91
CA SER A 39 16.13 -6.81 14.79
C SER A 39 15.74 -8.26 14.49
N VAL A 40 16.44 -8.86 13.53
CA VAL A 40 16.33 -10.27 13.18
C VAL A 40 17.71 -10.95 13.30
N SER A 41 17.82 -12.20 12.89
CA SER A 41 19.11 -12.92 12.96
C SER A 41 20.18 -12.31 12.03
N ASN A 42 21.48 -12.54 12.35
CA ASN A 42 22.63 -12.18 11.52
C ASN A 42 22.83 -10.67 11.30
N ASP A 43 22.61 -9.86 12.33
CA ASP A 43 22.77 -8.40 12.30
C ASP A 43 21.93 -7.69 11.20
N LYS A 44 20.88 -8.36 10.74
CA LYS A 44 19.91 -7.80 9.80
C LYS A 44 18.68 -7.25 10.52
N GLU A 45 17.97 -6.39 9.86
CA GLU A 45 16.71 -5.83 10.34
C GLU A 45 15.56 -6.17 9.39
N LEU A 46 14.39 -6.36 9.95
CA LEU A 46 13.12 -6.23 9.23
C LEU A 46 12.68 -4.77 9.32
N VAL A 47 12.68 -4.08 8.21
CA VAL A 47 12.29 -2.67 8.07
C VAL A 47 10.86 -2.62 7.56
N LEU A 48 9.96 -2.16 8.43
CA LEU A 48 8.52 -2.07 8.16
C LEU A 48 8.15 -0.63 7.84
N TYR A 49 7.50 -0.43 6.72
CA TYR A 49 6.97 0.85 6.27
C TYR A 49 5.46 0.82 6.35
N THR A 50 4.86 1.78 7.06
CA THR A 50 3.40 1.97 7.06
C THR A 50 3.09 3.28 6.36
N LEU A 51 2.21 3.25 5.38
CA LEU A 51 1.96 4.38 4.48
C LEU A 51 0.47 4.66 4.26
N HIS A 52 0.19 5.87 3.79
CA HIS A 52 -1.07 6.28 3.21
C HIS A 52 -0.77 7.40 2.21
N LEU A 53 -0.78 7.08 0.91
CA LEU A 53 -0.44 8.01 -0.16
C LEU A 53 -1.59 8.98 -0.46
N SER A 54 -1.29 10.04 -1.23
CA SER A 54 -2.31 11.01 -1.66
C SER A 54 -3.33 10.40 -2.61
N ALA A 55 -4.61 10.74 -2.39
CA ALA A 55 -5.74 10.21 -3.15
C ALA A 55 -6.10 11.06 -4.37
N TYR A 56 -6.16 12.37 -4.19
CA TYR A 56 -6.89 13.29 -5.09
C TYR A 56 -5.95 14.21 -5.86
N THR A 57 -4.96 13.63 -6.53
CA THR A 57 -4.17 14.41 -7.48
C THR A 57 -4.77 14.28 -8.88
N SER A 58 -5.02 15.41 -9.53
CA SER A 58 -5.75 15.46 -10.81
C SER A 58 -5.14 14.61 -11.94
N ASP A 59 -3.85 14.26 -11.80
CA ASP A 59 -3.09 13.48 -12.78
C ASP A 59 -2.35 12.27 -12.18
N GLY A 60 -2.48 12.04 -10.85
CA GLY A 60 -1.79 10.94 -10.15
C GLY A 60 -0.29 11.12 -9.96
N THR A 61 0.28 12.26 -10.36
CA THR A 61 1.73 12.53 -10.34
C THR A 61 2.29 12.50 -8.92
N ILE A 62 1.65 13.18 -7.96
CA ILE A 62 2.12 13.23 -6.56
C ILE A 62 2.13 11.84 -5.91
N ALA A 63 1.07 11.04 -6.10
CA ALA A 63 1.05 9.68 -5.57
C ALA A 63 2.17 8.81 -6.18
N THR A 64 2.53 9.06 -7.45
CA THR A 64 3.65 8.39 -8.12
C THR A 64 4.99 8.84 -7.57
N GLU A 65 5.19 10.14 -7.32
CA GLU A 65 6.40 10.67 -6.69
C GLU A 65 6.56 10.13 -5.26
N GLN A 66 5.47 10.08 -4.49
CA GLN A 66 5.45 9.51 -3.15
C GLN A 66 5.83 8.03 -3.15
N LEU A 67 5.29 7.25 -4.09
CA LEU A 67 5.62 5.83 -4.26
C LEU A 67 7.08 5.64 -4.68
N THR A 68 7.58 6.46 -5.60
CA THR A 68 8.98 6.44 -6.04
C THR A 68 9.94 6.72 -4.87
N MET A 69 9.62 7.68 -4.02
CA MET A 69 10.42 7.98 -2.82
C MET A 69 10.47 6.77 -1.87
N LEU A 70 9.33 6.09 -1.66
CA LEU A 70 9.25 4.89 -0.83
C LEU A 70 10.08 3.74 -1.44
N ILE A 71 9.94 3.48 -2.74
CA ILE A 71 10.70 2.45 -3.46
C ILE A 71 12.20 2.67 -3.31
N ASN A 72 12.68 3.91 -3.50
CA ASN A 72 14.09 4.24 -3.34
C ASN A 72 14.60 4.00 -1.92
N ASP A 73 13.82 4.36 -0.90
CA ASP A 73 14.15 4.11 0.50
C ASP A 73 14.23 2.60 0.81
N MET A 74 13.26 1.83 0.32
CA MET A 74 13.24 0.37 0.51
C MET A 74 14.39 -0.30 -0.22
N GLN A 75 14.70 0.12 -1.45
CA GLN A 75 15.83 -0.40 -2.22
C GLN A 75 17.16 -0.14 -1.49
N ALA A 76 17.36 1.06 -0.95
CA ALA A 76 18.55 1.39 -0.18
C ALA A 76 18.70 0.56 1.10
N GLU A 77 17.61 0.16 1.74
CA GLU A 77 17.64 -0.76 2.89
C GLU A 77 17.90 -2.21 2.47
N TYR A 78 17.33 -2.65 1.36
CA TYR A 78 17.62 -3.97 0.79
C TYR A 78 19.11 -4.13 0.44
N GLU A 79 19.74 -3.11 -0.15
CA GLU A 79 21.17 -3.11 -0.49
C GLU A 79 22.11 -3.22 0.74
N LYS A 80 21.62 -2.86 1.93
CA LYS A 80 22.30 -3.11 3.21
C LYS A 80 22.13 -4.55 3.70
N GLY A 81 21.33 -5.36 3.01
CA GLY A 81 21.00 -6.74 3.37
C GLY A 81 19.78 -6.86 4.29
N ASN A 82 19.06 -5.78 4.55
CA ASN A 82 17.84 -5.77 5.35
C ASN A 82 16.66 -6.37 4.59
N TYR A 83 15.64 -6.79 5.32
CA TYR A 83 14.35 -7.23 4.78
C TYR A 83 13.40 -6.04 4.80
N CYS A 84 12.71 -5.79 3.69
CA CYS A 84 11.82 -4.63 3.57
C CYS A 84 10.40 -5.07 3.28
N ILE A 85 9.44 -4.55 4.06
CA ILE A 85 8.01 -4.71 3.84
C ILE A 85 7.35 -3.35 4.01
N ALA A 86 6.62 -2.89 3.00
CA ALA A 86 5.71 -1.76 3.10
C ALA A 86 4.27 -2.26 3.08
N GLY A 87 3.38 -1.60 3.81
CA GLY A 87 1.96 -1.90 3.80
C GLY A 87 1.10 -0.69 4.14
N GLY A 88 -0.06 -0.59 3.51
CA GLY A 88 -1.01 0.48 3.73
C GLY A 88 -1.86 0.81 2.50
N ASP A 89 -2.45 1.98 2.53
CA ASP A 89 -3.26 2.52 1.44
C ASP A 89 -2.37 3.28 0.44
N PHE A 90 -2.27 2.73 -0.78
CA PHE A 90 -1.50 3.31 -1.88
C PHE A 90 -2.30 4.34 -2.68
N ASN A 91 -3.63 4.41 -2.49
CA ASN A 91 -4.54 5.20 -3.31
C ASN A 91 -4.35 5.02 -4.83
N LYS A 92 -3.90 3.83 -5.22
CA LYS A 92 -3.78 3.37 -6.61
C LYS A 92 -4.51 2.04 -6.76
N ASP A 93 -5.10 1.81 -7.92
CA ASP A 93 -5.67 0.50 -8.24
C ASP A 93 -4.54 -0.53 -8.39
N LEU A 94 -4.37 -1.37 -7.38
CA LEU A 94 -3.31 -2.38 -7.33
C LEU A 94 -3.59 -3.58 -8.23
N LEU A 95 -4.84 -3.80 -8.65
CA LEU A 95 -5.25 -4.84 -9.58
C LEU A 95 -5.28 -4.34 -11.03
N VAL A 96 -5.00 -3.05 -11.25
CA VAL A 96 -4.97 -2.37 -12.55
C VAL A 96 -6.35 -2.19 -13.19
N ASP A 97 -7.27 -3.14 -13.00
CA ASP A 97 -8.62 -3.13 -13.59
C ASP A 97 -9.65 -3.68 -12.58
N SER A 98 -9.68 -3.06 -11.40
CA SER A 98 -10.60 -3.47 -10.32
C SER A 98 -12.07 -3.42 -10.76
N GLY A 99 -12.46 -2.45 -11.57
CA GLY A 99 -13.83 -2.34 -12.07
C GLY A 99 -14.28 -3.59 -12.82
N LYS A 100 -13.44 -4.13 -13.69
CA LYS A 100 -13.72 -5.36 -14.42
C LYS A 100 -13.69 -6.60 -13.51
N ILE A 101 -12.73 -6.66 -12.60
CA ILE A 101 -12.56 -7.79 -11.67
C ILE A 101 -13.79 -7.92 -10.76
N PHE A 102 -14.29 -6.80 -10.23
CA PHE A 102 -15.45 -6.80 -9.33
C PHE A 102 -16.79 -6.64 -10.06
N GLY A 103 -16.78 -6.60 -11.41
CA GLY A 103 -18.00 -6.55 -12.22
C GLY A 103 -18.81 -5.26 -12.09
N ILE A 104 -18.13 -4.16 -11.78
CA ILE A 104 -18.77 -2.85 -11.63
C ILE A 104 -18.40 -1.99 -12.83
N ASP A 105 -19.37 -1.69 -13.69
CA ASP A 105 -19.21 -0.71 -14.75
C ASP A 105 -19.09 0.68 -14.14
N GLY A 106 -17.98 1.36 -14.34
CA GLY A 106 -17.80 2.71 -13.82
C GLY A 106 -16.36 3.11 -13.59
N ALA A 107 -15.46 2.75 -14.50
CA ALA A 107 -14.07 3.26 -14.51
C ALA A 107 -14.00 4.80 -14.40
N ASP A 108 -15.05 5.51 -14.80
CA ASP A 108 -15.18 6.96 -14.69
C ASP A 108 -15.40 7.45 -13.25
N TYR A 109 -15.62 6.57 -12.29
CA TYR A 109 -15.91 6.92 -10.89
C TYR A 109 -14.78 6.64 -9.93
N THR A 110 -13.65 6.10 -10.39
CA THR A 110 -12.50 5.86 -9.50
C THR A 110 -11.57 7.07 -9.47
N TRP A 111 -11.16 7.44 -8.28
CA TRP A 111 -10.06 8.39 -8.08
C TRP A 111 -8.68 7.73 -8.26
N ALA A 112 -8.62 6.41 -8.11
CA ALA A 112 -7.37 5.66 -8.08
C ALA A 112 -6.94 5.30 -9.51
N GLN A 113 -5.83 5.88 -9.94
CA GLN A 113 -5.16 5.46 -11.17
C GLN A 113 -4.48 4.10 -10.98
N PRO A 114 -4.40 3.26 -12.02
CA PRO A 114 -3.64 2.02 -11.95
C PRO A 114 -2.21 2.24 -11.45
N VAL A 115 -1.69 1.29 -10.67
CA VAL A 115 -0.27 1.30 -10.34
C VAL A 115 0.56 1.03 -11.61
N ASP A 116 1.60 1.84 -11.82
CA ASP A 116 2.54 1.61 -12.92
C ASP A 116 3.57 0.56 -12.49
N PRO A 117 3.57 -0.65 -13.07
CA PRO A 117 4.50 -1.70 -12.70
C PRO A 117 5.95 -1.36 -13.06
N THR A 118 6.18 -0.45 -14.01
CA THR A 118 7.54 -0.05 -14.40
C THR A 118 8.29 0.70 -13.31
N LEU A 119 7.60 1.19 -12.29
CA LEU A 119 8.23 1.80 -11.10
C LEU A 119 9.14 0.83 -10.33
N PHE A 120 8.93 -0.47 -10.51
CA PHE A 120 9.73 -1.52 -9.86
C PHE A 120 10.87 -2.04 -10.75
N ASP A 121 10.96 -1.60 -12.02
CA ASP A 121 11.99 -2.02 -12.94
C ASP A 121 13.39 -1.67 -12.42
N GLY A 122 14.28 -2.67 -12.42
CA GLY A 122 15.65 -2.52 -11.91
C GLY A 122 15.77 -2.45 -10.39
N THR A 123 14.69 -2.68 -9.66
CA THR A 123 14.70 -2.81 -8.18
C THR A 123 14.64 -4.29 -7.77
N ASN A 124 14.89 -4.54 -6.49
CA ASN A 124 14.67 -5.84 -5.85
C ASN A 124 13.37 -5.86 -5.03
N LEU A 125 12.36 -5.17 -5.53
CA LEU A 125 11.08 -4.98 -4.85
C LEU A 125 9.94 -5.42 -5.77
N SER A 126 8.85 -5.90 -5.16
CA SER A 126 7.63 -6.24 -5.88
C SER A 126 6.37 -5.80 -5.12
N MET A 127 5.34 -5.41 -5.87
CA MET A 127 4.01 -5.15 -5.34
C MET A 127 3.27 -6.46 -5.07
N VAL A 128 2.60 -6.53 -3.94
CA VAL A 128 1.69 -7.63 -3.56
C VAL A 128 0.30 -7.04 -3.36
N ALA A 129 -0.53 -7.16 -4.37
CA ALA A 129 -1.95 -6.85 -4.28
C ALA A 129 -2.68 -8.02 -3.62
N PRO A 130 -3.40 -7.80 -2.51
CA PRO A 130 -4.22 -8.85 -1.90
C PRO A 130 -5.37 -9.23 -2.83
N PHE A 131 -5.39 -10.48 -3.28
CA PHE A 131 -6.39 -10.93 -4.24
C PHE A 131 -6.56 -12.46 -4.20
N ASN A 132 -7.82 -12.90 -4.21
CA ASN A 132 -8.20 -14.28 -4.30
C ASN A 132 -9.12 -14.48 -5.52
N GLU A 133 -8.66 -15.20 -6.53
CA GLU A 133 -9.41 -15.42 -7.77
C GLU A 133 -10.73 -16.17 -7.56
N GLU A 134 -10.79 -17.11 -6.59
CA GLU A 134 -11.99 -17.90 -6.31
C GLU A 134 -13.06 -17.07 -5.59
N LYS A 135 -12.64 -16.12 -4.77
CA LYS A 135 -13.53 -15.24 -4.01
C LYS A 135 -12.93 -13.84 -3.94
N PRO A 136 -13.03 -13.04 -4.99
CA PRO A 136 -12.47 -11.68 -4.98
C PRO A 136 -13.21 -10.79 -3.99
N ILE A 137 -12.47 -10.20 -3.05
CA ILE A 137 -12.98 -9.26 -2.05
C ILE A 137 -12.22 -7.95 -2.23
N PRO A 138 -12.91 -6.81 -2.44
CA PRO A 138 -12.27 -5.52 -2.58
C PRO A 138 -11.75 -5.00 -1.24
N SER A 139 -10.63 -4.26 -1.26
CA SER A 139 -10.09 -3.65 -0.05
C SER A 139 -10.75 -2.32 0.29
N CYS A 140 -11.31 -1.62 -0.69
CA CYS A 140 -11.89 -0.29 -0.51
C CYS A 140 -13.14 -0.09 -1.36
N ARG A 141 -14.00 0.84 -0.94
CA ARG A 141 -15.18 1.31 -1.66
C ARG A 141 -15.22 2.83 -1.71
N ASN A 142 -16.00 3.38 -2.61
CA ASN A 142 -16.32 4.81 -2.56
C ASN A 142 -16.99 5.18 -1.24
N ALA A 143 -16.56 6.30 -0.64
CA ALA A 143 -17.04 6.81 0.64
C ALA A 143 -18.22 7.80 0.49
N ASP A 144 -19.04 7.66 -0.54
CA ASP A 144 -20.15 8.56 -0.91
C ASP A 144 -21.46 8.30 -0.14
N GLY A 145 -21.38 7.57 0.97
CA GLY A 145 -22.50 7.28 1.84
C GLY A 145 -22.37 5.91 2.54
N PRO A 146 -23.44 5.43 3.18
CA PRO A 146 -23.49 4.07 3.73
C PRO A 146 -23.26 3.04 2.61
N TYR A 147 -22.58 1.94 2.95
CA TYR A 147 -22.29 0.89 1.98
C TYR A 147 -23.57 0.35 1.34
N ASN A 148 -23.52 0.17 0.05
CA ASN A 148 -24.49 -0.56 -0.76
C ASN A 148 -23.78 -1.26 -1.93
N ASP A 149 -24.42 -2.27 -2.50
CA ASP A 149 -23.88 -3.16 -3.55
C ASP A 149 -23.69 -2.49 -4.94
N LYS A 150 -24.03 -1.21 -5.07
CA LYS A 150 -23.86 -0.42 -6.30
C LYS A 150 -22.68 0.53 -6.25
N GLN A 151 -22.05 0.68 -5.07
CA GLN A 151 -20.88 1.53 -4.94
C GLN A 151 -19.69 0.94 -5.67
N PHE A 152 -18.87 1.80 -6.26
CA PHE A 152 -17.61 1.38 -6.86
C PHE A 152 -16.69 0.81 -5.77
N VAL A 153 -16.11 -0.34 -6.05
CA VAL A 153 -15.16 -1.03 -5.18
C VAL A 153 -13.86 -1.34 -5.92
N LEU A 154 -12.75 -1.34 -5.21
CA LEU A 154 -11.42 -1.55 -5.79
C LEU A 154 -10.44 -2.07 -4.72
N THR A 155 -9.23 -2.39 -5.13
CA THR A 155 -8.14 -2.77 -4.22
C THR A 155 -7.04 -1.71 -4.25
N VAL A 156 -6.96 -0.90 -3.19
CA VAL A 156 -5.94 0.16 -3.00
C VAL A 156 -4.98 -0.13 -1.84
N ASP A 157 -5.37 -1.05 -0.96
CA ASP A 157 -4.55 -1.50 0.17
C ASP A 157 -3.73 -2.72 -0.23
N GLY A 158 -2.45 -2.73 0.11
CA GLY A 158 -1.57 -3.84 -0.26
C GLY A 158 -0.19 -3.73 0.35
N PHE A 159 0.78 -4.41 -0.27
CA PHE A 159 2.14 -4.48 0.25
C PHE A 159 3.17 -4.32 -0.86
N ILE A 160 4.38 -3.88 -0.48
CA ILE A 160 5.61 -4.02 -1.27
C ILE A 160 6.56 -4.84 -0.44
N VAL A 161 7.23 -5.80 -1.06
CA VAL A 161 8.22 -6.66 -0.39
C VAL A 161 9.54 -6.69 -1.17
N SER A 162 10.64 -6.87 -0.46
CA SER A 162 11.94 -7.11 -1.07
C SER A 162 12.12 -8.59 -1.44
N ASP A 163 12.97 -8.89 -2.42
CA ASP A 163 13.21 -10.24 -2.97
C ASP A 163 13.66 -11.28 -1.93
N ASN A 164 14.24 -10.81 -0.82
CA ASN A 164 14.61 -11.66 0.31
C ASN A 164 13.45 -11.97 1.27
N VAL A 165 12.23 -11.57 0.91
CA VAL A 165 10.98 -11.90 1.62
C VAL A 165 10.12 -12.78 0.72
N THR A 166 9.82 -14.01 1.14
CA THR A 166 8.90 -14.90 0.43
C THR A 166 7.49 -14.73 0.97
N VAL A 167 6.57 -14.31 0.12
CA VAL A 167 5.14 -14.24 0.45
C VAL A 167 4.50 -15.61 0.22
N SER A 168 3.81 -16.12 1.24
CA SER A 168 3.10 -17.41 1.18
C SER A 168 1.59 -17.27 1.05
N GLY A 169 1.05 -16.08 1.23
CA GLY A 169 -0.37 -15.78 1.03
C GLY A 169 -0.67 -14.32 1.31
N SER A 170 -1.64 -13.78 0.58
CA SER A 170 -2.14 -12.42 0.75
C SER A 170 -3.62 -12.39 0.36
N ASP A 171 -4.46 -11.75 1.16
CA ASP A 171 -5.90 -11.66 0.89
C ASP A 171 -6.53 -10.48 1.65
N VAL A 172 -7.80 -10.23 1.39
CA VAL A 172 -8.63 -9.23 2.06
C VAL A 172 -9.54 -9.91 3.06
N TYR A 173 -9.61 -9.39 4.27
CA TYR A 173 -10.54 -9.90 5.29
C TYR A 173 -11.89 -9.20 5.14
N ASP A 174 -12.88 -9.93 4.63
CA ASP A 174 -14.22 -9.42 4.35
C ASP A 174 -14.99 -9.06 5.65
N LEU A 175 -15.13 -7.79 5.92
CA LEU A 175 -15.99 -7.25 6.97
C LEU A 175 -17.28 -6.62 6.42
N GLY A 176 -17.52 -6.74 5.10
CA GLY A 176 -18.67 -6.13 4.43
C GLY A 176 -18.72 -4.62 4.58
N PHE A 177 -17.57 -3.97 4.72
CA PHE A 177 -17.44 -2.52 4.95
C PHE A 177 -18.27 -1.98 6.11
N LYS A 178 -18.51 -2.82 7.14
CA LYS A 178 -19.41 -2.49 8.23
C LYS A 178 -18.93 -1.32 9.10
N TYR A 179 -17.61 -1.16 9.22
CA TYR A 179 -17.01 -0.22 10.17
C TYR A 179 -16.13 0.84 9.49
N SER A 180 -15.84 0.67 8.22
CA SER A 180 -14.95 1.53 7.43
C SER A 180 -15.30 1.40 5.97
N ASP A 181 -14.86 2.34 5.14
CA ASP A 181 -14.80 2.24 3.68
C ASP A 181 -13.65 1.35 3.19
N HIS A 182 -12.82 0.84 4.11
CA HIS A 182 -11.80 -0.16 3.84
C HIS A 182 -12.07 -1.47 4.60
N ASN A 183 -11.75 -2.59 3.95
CA ASN A 183 -11.61 -3.91 4.55
C ASN A 183 -10.13 -4.15 4.93
N PRO A 184 -9.83 -4.82 6.06
CA PRO A 184 -8.45 -5.15 6.40
C PRO A 184 -7.80 -6.08 5.37
N VAL A 185 -6.54 -5.82 5.05
CA VAL A 185 -5.71 -6.70 4.23
C VAL A 185 -4.67 -7.41 5.08
N TYR A 186 -4.28 -8.61 4.69
CA TYR A 186 -3.24 -9.35 5.39
C TYR A 186 -2.30 -10.07 4.42
N MET A 187 -1.10 -10.35 4.91
CA MET A 187 -0.08 -11.09 4.19
C MET A 187 0.66 -12.01 5.16
N THR A 188 0.94 -13.22 4.73
CA THR A 188 1.82 -14.15 5.42
C THR A 188 3.13 -14.30 4.64
N PHE A 189 4.25 -14.24 5.35
CA PHE A 189 5.56 -14.21 4.72
C PHE A 189 6.62 -14.94 5.55
N LYS A 190 7.75 -15.20 4.90
CA LYS A 190 8.97 -15.74 5.51
C LYS A 190 10.17 -14.91 5.07
N LEU A 191 11.07 -14.60 6.00
CA LEU A 191 12.37 -14.00 5.70
C LEU A 191 13.33 -15.09 5.22
N ASN A 192 13.98 -14.86 4.08
CA ASN A 192 14.94 -15.81 3.52
C ASN A 192 16.30 -15.57 4.18
N GLY A 193 16.84 -16.59 4.81
CA GLY A 193 18.12 -16.55 5.53
C GLY A 193 19.34 -16.66 4.63
#